data_75916742f73457c301b9dedae6fe936a
#
_entry.id   75916742f73457c301b9dedae6fe936a
#
_cell.length_a   1.000
_cell.length_b   1.000
_cell.length_c   1.000
_cell.angle_alpha   90.00
_cell.angle_beta   90.00
_cell.angle_gamma   90.00
#
_symmetry.space_group_name_H-M   'P 1'
#
loop_
_entity.id
_entity.type
_entity.pdbx_description
1 polymer ?
#
loop_
_entity_poly.entity_id
_entity_poly.type
_entity_poly.pdbx_seq_one_letter_code
_entity_poly.pdbx_strand_id
1 'polypeptide(L)'
;MRLLFVHRPFIDRFVPTVFRERISHHARRWGITYLVFLIVAVLFQANFGFGLNASPSLPDRLFLIHKDELPQRGQYVAFRWPGGGPYPAGVTFVKIVAGMTGDSVTRIDRDYYVNGIAVGTVKTVSRKGLPLEPGPVGILPPGRYYVHAPHPDSLDSRYALTGWVAEDQIIGRAYALF
;
A
#
# COMPACT_ATOMS: atom_id res chain seq x y z
N MET A 1 -13.29 -64.68 23.06
CA MET A 1 -14.19 -63.53 22.99
C MET A 1 -13.34 -62.27 22.85
N ARG A 2 -13.08 -61.80 21.59
CA ARG A 2 -12.25 -60.63 21.28
C ARG A 2 -13.17 -59.44 21.14
N LEU A 3 -13.10 -58.49 22.08
CA LEU A 3 -13.75 -57.18 21.97
C LEU A 3 -12.94 -56.31 21.00
N LEU A 4 -13.47 -56.10 19.79
CA LEU A 4 -12.98 -55.09 18.84
C LEU A 4 -13.43 -53.71 19.33
N PHE A 5 -12.49 -52.98 19.95
CA PHE A 5 -12.66 -51.55 20.19
C PHE A 5 -12.55 -50.82 18.84
N VAL A 6 -13.69 -50.48 18.22
CA VAL A 6 -13.76 -49.59 17.09
C VAL A 6 -13.48 -48.17 17.60
N HIS A 7 -12.29 -47.72 17.38
CA HIS A 7 -11.87 -46.35 17.71
C HIS A 7 -12.59 -45.38 16.75
N ARG A 8 -13.70 -44.78 17.16
CA ARG A 8 -14.37 -43.72 16.41
C ARG A 8 -13.50 -42.48 16.48
N PRO A 9 -13.14 -41.84 15.33
CA PRO A 9 -12.36 -40.64 15.34
C PRO A 9 -13.08 -39.52 16.11
N PHE A 10 -12.32 -38.66 16.78
CA PHE A 10 -12.79 -37.60 17.68
C PHE A 10 -13.86 -36.67 17.07
N ILE A 11 -13.85 -36.51 15.73
CA ILE A 11 -14.77 -35.65 14.95
C ILE A 11 -16.21 -36.19 14.98
N ASP A 12 -16.42 -37.54 15.10
CA ASP A 12 -17.76 -38.16 15.12
C ASP A 12 -18.54 -37.86 16.41
N ARG A 13 -17.90 -37.28 17.40
CA ARG A 13 -18.50 -37.03 18.73
C ARG A 13 -19.26 -35.70 18.81
N PHE A 14 -18.98 -34.77 17.90
CA PHE A 14 -19.48 -33.39 17.98
C PHE A 14 -20.40 -32.95 16.83
N VAL A 15 -20.47 -33.70 15.73
CA VAL A 15 -21.27 -33.31 14.56
C VAL A 15 -22.38 -34.33 14.32
N PRO A 16 -23.66 -33.95 14.41
CA PRO A 16 -24.78 -34.85 14.09
C PRO A 16 -24.64 -35.38 12.64
N THR A 17 -24.95 -36.68 12.46
CA THR A 17 -24.83 -37.35 11.14
C THR A 17 -25.56 -36.64 10.02
N VAL A 18 -26.72 -36.07 10.28
CA VAL A 18 -27.54 -35.28 9.32
C VAL A 18 -26.80 -34.00 8.86
N PHE A 19 -26.06 -33.37 9.77
CA PHE A 19 -25.28 -32.18 9.45
C PHE A 19 -24.07 -32.50 8.57
N ARG A 20 -23.42 -33.62 8.86
CA ARG A 20 -22.29 -34.14 8.08
C ARG A 20 -22.69 -34.52 6.65
N GLU A 21 -23.86 -35.18 6.48
CA GLU A 21 -24.39 -35.50 5.15
C GLU A 21 -24.75 -34.27 4.35
N ARG A 22 -25.35 -33.24 4.95
CA ARG A 22 -25.65 -31.98 4.30
C ARG A 22 -24.38 -31.25 3.85
N ILE A 23 -23.37 -31.21 4.72
CA ILE A 23 -22.07 -30.57 4.37
C ILE A 23 -21.40 -31.35 3.23
N SER A 24 -21.37 -32.67 3.29
CA SER A 24 -20.74 -33.49 2.25
C SER A 24 -21.42 -33.35 0.90
N HIS A 25 -22.76 -33.30 0.87
CA HIS A 25 -23.53 -33.08 -0.35
C HIS A 25 -23.30 -31.67 -0.91
N HIS A 26 -23.27 -30.65 -0.04
CA HIS A 26 -22.98 -29.27 -0.44
C HIS A 26 -21.54 -29.13 -0.97
N ALA A 27 -20.56 -29.71 -0.28
CA ALA A 27 -19.17 -29.70 -0.69
C ALA A 27 -18.95 -30.43 -2.03
N ARG A 28 -19.62 -31.56 -2.27
CA ARG A 28 -19.56 -32.27 -3.56
C ARG A 28 -20.15 -31.42 -4.71
N ARG A 29 -21.22 -30.69 -4.45
CA ARG A 29 -21.88 -29.88 -5.47
C ARG A 29 -21.13 -28.58 -5.77
N TRP A 30 -20.57 -27.93 -4.77
CA TRP A 30 -19.99 -26.61 -4.86
C TRP A 30 -18.47 -26.57 -4.63
N GLY A 31 -17.84 -27.70 -4.27
CA GLY A 31 -16.44 -27.77 -3.89
C GLY A 31 -15.50 -27.24 -4.97
N ILE A 32 -15.75 -27.58 -6.23
CA ILE A 32 -14.96 -27.04 -7.37
C ILE A 32 -15.12 -25.53 -7.47
N THR A 33 -16.32 -25.01 -7.31
CA THR A 33 -16.59 -23.57 -7.35
C THR A 33 -15.84 -22.83 -6.26
N TYR A 34 -15.87 -23.35 -5.03
CA TYR A 34 -15.10 -22.77 -3.92
C TYR A 34 -13.61 -22.86 -4.14
N LEU A 35 -13.12 -23.96 -4.68
CA LEU A 35 -11.70 -24.12 -5.01
C LEU A 35 -11.25 -23.09 -6.07
N VAL A 36 -12.03 -22.93 -7.14
CA VAL A 36 -11.75 -21.94 -8.18
C VAL A 36 -11.76 -20.53 -7.60
N PHE A 37 -12.78 -20.20 -6.79
CA PHE A 37 -12.85 -18.90 -6.14
C PHE A 37 -11.67 -18.65 -5.21
N LEU A 38 -11.26 -19.66 -4.44
CA LEU A 38 -10.08 -19.57 -3.58
C LEU A 38 -8.80 -19.32 -4.39
N ILE A 39 -8.61 -20.07 -5.47
CA ILE A 39 -7.45 -19.89 -6.36
C ILE A 39 -7.43 -18.47 -6.95
N VAL A 40 -8.57 -17.98 -7.46
CA VAL A 40 -8.68 -16.62 -8.00
C VAL A 40 -8.40 -15.58 -6.92
N ALA A 41 -8.93 -15.76 -5.71
CA ALA A 41 -8.70 -14.85 -4.59
C ALA A 41 -7.22 -14.81 -4.18
N VAL A 42 -6.55 -15.98 -4.13
CA VAL A 42 -5.12 -16.08 -3.83
C VAL A 42 -4.28 -15.39 -4.92
N LEU A 43 -4.57 -15.65 -6.19
CA LEU A 43 -3.87 -15.03 -7.31
C LEU A 43 -4.09 -13.51 -7.34
N PHE A 44 -5.32 -13.07 -7.08
CA PHE A 44 -5.61 -11.64 -6.97
C PHE A 44 -4.82 -11.01 -5.81
N GLN A 45 -4.86 -11.60 -4.62
CA GLN A 45 -4.15 -11.08 -3.46
C GLN A 45 -2.63 -11.11 -3.62
N ALA A 46 -2.08 -12.05 -4.41
CA ALA A 46 -0.66 -12.10 -4.73
C ALA A 46 -0.22 -10.88 -5.54
N ASN A 47 -1.03 -10.44 -6.52
CA ASN A 47 -0.67 -9.37 -7.46
C ASN A 47 -1.27 -8.01 -7.10
N PHE A 48 -2.37 -7.98 -6.34
CA PHE A 48 -3.09 -6.75 -6.04
C PHE A 48 -3.26 -6.54 -4.55
N GLY A 49 -3.50 -5.30 -4.18
CA GLY A 49 -3.86 -4.87 -2.82
C GLY A 49 -4.78 -3.66 -2.87
N PHE A 50 -5.35 -3.31 -1.73
CA PHE A 50 -6.13 -2.08 -1.58
C PHE A 50 -5.41 -1.11 -0.67
N GLY A 51 -5.44 0.17 -1.03
CA GLY A 51 -4.95 1.28 -0.22
C GLY A 51 -6.07 2.25 0.11
N LEU A 52 -6.18 2.61 1.38
CA LEU A 52 -7.11 3.65 1.83
C LEU A 52 -6.32 4.92 2.17
N ASN A 53 -6.68 6.02 1.52
CA ASN A 53 -6.18 7.33 1.89
C ASN A 53 -7.03 7.92 3.02
N ALA A 54 -6.55 7.79 4.25
CA ALA A 54 -7.23 8.29 5.43
C ALA A 54 -7.05 9.80 5.64
N SER A 55 -6.26 10.48 4.81
CA SER A 55 -5.96 11.91 4.90
C SER A 55 -6.46 12.66 3.66
N PRO A 56 -6.72 13.98 3.74
CA PRO A 56 -7.13 14.78 2.58
C PRO A 56 -5.96 15.08 1.62
N SER A 57 -4.87 14.31 1.68
CA SER A 57 -3.66 14.59 0.88
C SER A 57 -3.87 14.41 -0.63
N LEU A 58 -4.73 13.48 -1.03
CA LEU A 58 -5.12 13.23 -2.41
C LEU A 58 -6.65 13.34 -2.54
N PRO A 59 -7.18 13.64 -3.74
CA PRO A 59 -8.62 13.74 -3.95
C PRO A 59 -9.32 12.38 -3.78
N ASP A 60 -8.66 11.32 -4.20
CA ASP A 60 -9.20 9.96 -4.17
C ASP A 60 -8.93 9.29 -2.82
N ARG A 61 -9.84 8.41 -2.41
CA ARG A 61 -9.79 7.72 -1.10
C ARG A 61 -9.47 6.25 -1.19
N LEU A 62 -9.91 5.56 -2.24
CA LEU A 62 -9.67 4.14 -2.42
C LEU A 62 -8.80 3.91 -3.64
N PHE A 63 -7.76 3.11 -3.46
CA PHE A 63 -6.82 2.75 -4.50
C PHE A 63 -6.71 1.24 -4.63
N LEU A 64 -6.65 0.76 -5.88
CA LEU A 64 -6.16 -0.57 -6.22
C LEU A 64 -4.66 -0.47 -6.45
N ILE A 65 -3.87 -1.26 -5.74
CA ILE A 65 -2.43 -1.30 -5.87
C ILE A 65 -2.05 -2.54 -6.67
N HIS A 66 -1.41 -2.36 -7.83
CA HIS A 66 -0.78 -3.43 -8.57
C HIS A 66 0.65 -3.58 -8.04
N LYS A 67 0.88 -4.67 -7.32
CA LYS A 67 2.16 -4.94 -6.66
C LYS A 67 3.25 -5.17 -7.72
N ASP A 68 4.47 -4.78 -7.36
CA ASP A 68 5.66 -4.92 -8.19
C ASP A 68 5.62 -4.17 -9.55
N GLU A 69 4.52 -3.46 -9.87
CA GLU A 69 4.49 -2.54 -11.00
C GLU A 69 5.11 -1.21 -10.58
N LEU A 70 6.20 -0.82 -11.22
CA LEU A 70 6.84 0.47 -10.95
C LEU A 70 6.04 1.62 -11.57
N PRO A 71 5.80 2.69 -10.81
CA PRO A 71 5.03 3.83 -11.30
C PRO A 71 5.88 4.70 -12.25
N GLN A 72 5.19 5.38 -13.16
CA GLN A 72 5.76 6.42 -14.00
C GLN A 72 5.45 7.82 -13.42
N ARG A 73 6.10 8.85 -13.96
CA ARG A 73 5.83 10.25 -13.60
C ARG A 73 4.34 10.58 -13.80
N GLY A 74 3.77 11.29 -12.83
CA GLY A 74 2.36 11.66 -12.80
C GLY A 74 1.41 10.56 -12.28
N GLN A 75 1.90 9.35 -12.07
CA GLN A 75 1.08 8.25 -11.58
C GLN A 75 1.11 8.18 -10.06
N TYR A 76 0.09 7.55 -9.49
CA TYR A 76 0.07 7.23 -8.07
C TYR A 76 0.99 6.05 -7.76
N VAL A 77 1.72 6.18 -6.67
CA VAL A 77 2.60 5.15 -6.12
C VAL A 77 2.18 4.82 -4.70
N ALA A 78 2.09 3.53 -4.40
CA ALA A 78 1.98 3.03 -3.04
C ALA A 78 3.36 2.60 -2.53
N PHE A 79 3.77 3.08 -1.36
CA PHE A 79 5.06 2.74 -0.76
C PHE A 79 4.96 2.55 0.74
N ARG A 80 5.90 1.80 1.32
CA ARG A 80 6.01 1.57 2.75
C ARG A 80 6.69 2.74 3.43
N TRP A 81 6.01 3.31 4.41
CA TRP A 81 6.58 4.35 5.26
C TRP A 81 7.70 3.74 6.13
N PRO A 82 8.91 4.31 6.14
CA PRO A 82 10.01 3.75 6.92
C PRO A 82 9.86 3.96 8.44
N GLY A 83 8.92 4.79 8.83
CA GLY A 83 8.71 5.19 10.21
C GLY A 83 9.14 6.61 10.47
N GLY A 84 8.82 7.10 11.66
CA GLY A 84 9.12 8.46 12.11
C GLY A 84 7.95 9.43 12.01
N GLY A 85 8.05 10.53 12.75
CA GLY A 85 6.98 11.50 12.88
C GLY A 85 5.72 10.91 13.49
N PRO A 86 4.52 11.27 12.98
CA PRO A 86 3.25 10.82 13.58
C PRO A 86 2.80 9.43 13.14
N TYR A 87 3.53 8.76 12.25
CA TYR A 87 3.12 7.48 11.66
C TYR A 87 4.11 6.35 11.99
N PRO A 88 3.62 5.15 12.36
CA PRO A 88 4.48 3.99 12.59
C PRO A 88 5.10 3.48 11.29
N ALA A 89 6.22 2.77 11.40
CA ALA A 89 6.83 2.08 10.28
C ALA A 89 5.88 1.02 9.68
N GLY A 90 5.97 0.82 8.36
CA GLY A 90 5.19 -0.18 7.63
C GLY A 90 3.82 0.29 7.14
N VAL A 91 3.36 1.47 7.53
CA VAL A 91 2.12 2.06 6.99
C VAL A 91 2.28 2.31 5.48
N THR A 92 1.26 1.99 4.71
CA THR A 92 1.23 2.27 3.28
C THR A 92 0.83 3.72 3.02
N PHE A 93 1.69 4.45 2.31
CA PHE A 93 1.36 5.77 1.79
C PHE A 93 1.08 5.70 0.30
N VAL A 94 0.14 6.53 -0.16
CA VAL A 94 -0.11 6.75 -1.59
C VAL A 94 0.18 8.22 -1.90
N LYS A 95 1.01 8.47 -2.93
CA LYS A 95 1.41 9.79 -3.42
C LYS A 95 1.50 9.79 -4.94
N ILE A 96 1.74 10.96 -5.52
CA ILE A 96 1.99 11.13 -6.96
C ILE A 96 3.50 11.18 -7.17
N VAL A 97 4.01 10.47 -8.16
CA VAL A 97 5.42 10.57 -8.60
C VAL A 97 5.62 11.86 -9.39
N ALA A 98 6.39 12.78 -8.84
CA ALA A 98 6.79 14.01 -9.55
C ALA A 98 8.16 13.88 -10.20
N GLY A 99 9.08 13.12 -9.60
CA GLY A 99 10.43 12.94 -10.09
C GLY A 99 10.92 11.51 -10.03
N MET A 100 11.80 11.17 -10.95
CA MET A 100 12.43 9.86 -11.11
C MET A 100 13.94 10.04 -11.29
N THR A 101 14.68 8.93 -11.30
CA THR A 101 16.13 8.91 -11.55
C THR A 101 16.56 9.89 -12.64
N GLY A 102 17.54 10.73 -12.33
CA GLY A 102 18.09 11.74 -13.24
C GLY A 102 17.38 13.09 -13.24
N ASP A 103 16.20 13.21 -12.62
CA ASP A 103 15.49 14.48 -12.50
C ASP A 103 16.15 15.41 -11.50
N SER A 104 16.07 16.72 -11.80
CA SER A 104 16.58 17.78 -10.95
C SER A 104 15.51 18.24 -9.95
N VAL A 105 15.82 18.17 -8.67
CA VAL A 105 15.03 18.74 -7.58
C VAL A 105 15.70 20.02 -7.12
N THR A 106 15.00 21.13 -7.21
CA THR A 106 15.48 22.44 -6.76
C THR A 106 14.52 23.06 -5.76
N ARG A 107 15.02 24.00 -4.96
CA ARG A 107 14.23 24.78 -4.03
C ARG A 107 14.64 26.24 -4.10
N ILE A 108 13.65 27.11 -4.22
CA ILE A 108 13.82 28.56 -4.10
C ILE A 108 13.02 28.96 -2.87
N ASP A 109 13.70 29.50 -1.88
CA ASP A 109 13.14 29.78 -0.55
C ASP A 109 12.46 28.53 0.06
N ARG A 110 11.15 28.42 -0.08
CA ARG A 110 10.34 27.31 0.46
C ARG A 110 9.61 26.53 -0.63
N ASP A 111 9.72 26.94 -1.87
CA ASP A 111 9.05 26.33 -3.00
C ASP A 111 9.93 25.30 -3.68
N TYR A 112 9.39 24.08 -3.82
CA TYR A 112 10.07 22.96 -4.45
C TYR A 112 9.67 22.82 -5.92
N TYR A 113 10.66 22.49 -6.73
CA TYR A 113 10.52 22.27 -8.16
C TYR A 113 11.18 20.97 -8.57
N VAL A 114 10.54 20.23 -9.46
CA VAL A 114 11.13 19.06 -10.14
C VAL A 114 11.21 19.38 -11.62
N ASN A 115 12.41 19.41 -12.20
CA ASN A 115 12.68 19.85 -13.57
C ASN A 115 12.02 21.21 -13.90
N GLY A 116 12.05 22.14 -12.95
CA GLY A 116 11.46 23.45 -13.09
C GLY A 116 9.93 23.53 -12.90
N ILE A 117 9.27 22.41 -12.70
CA ILE A 117 7.82 22.35 -12.43
C ILE A 117 7.58 22.44 -10.93
N ALA A 118 6.78 23.40 -10.47
CA ALA A 118 6.45 23.59 -9.06
C ALA A 118 5.67 22.38 -8.51
N VAL A 119 6.11 21.86 -7.36
CA VAL A 119 5.49 20.70 -6.69
C VAL A 119 4.97 21.04 -5.29
N GLY A 120 5.09 22.29 -4.88
CA GLY A 120 4.50 22.85 -3.67
C GLY A 120 5.52 23.43 -2.71
N THR A 121 5.02 24.05 -1.64
CA THR A 121 5.75 24.81 -0.64
C THR A 121 5.97 23.97 0.62
N VAL A 122 7.18 23.97 1.20
CA VAL A 122 7.47 23.36 2.48
C VAL A 122 7.04 24.27 3.63
N LYS A 123 6.41 23.71 4.66
CA LYS A 123 6.06 24.42 5.89
C LYS A 123 7.20 24.30 6.92
N THR A 124 7.31 25.29 7.80
CA THR A 124 8.29 25.26 8.91
C THR A 124 7.81 24.48 10.10
N VAL A 125 6.48 24.38 10.26
CA VAL A 125 5.84 23.65 11.36
C VAL A 125 4.68 22.83 10.88
N SER A 126 4.47 21.68 11.50
CA SER A 126 3.32 20.80 11.28
C SER A 126 2.04 21.39 11.89
N ARG A 127 0.88 20.80 11.59
CA ARG A 127 -0.41 21.16 12.22
C ARG A 127 -0.40 21.00 13.76
N LYS A 128 0.53 20.21 14.31
CA LYS A 128 0.72 20.02 15.75
C LYS A 128 1.81 20.90 16.34
N GLY A 129 2.32 21.89 15.56
CA GLY A 129 3.38 22.80 16.03
C GLY A 129 4.79 22.20 16.06
N LEU A 130 4.99 20.99 15.55
CA LEU A 130 6.32 20.37 15.48
C LEU A 130 7.11 20.96 14.32
N PRO A 131 8.43 21.25 14.50
CA PRO A 131 9.28 21.74 13.43
C PRO A 131 9.37 20.73 12.30
N LEU A 132 9.42 21.25 11.07
CA LEU A 132 9.52 20.47 9.84
C LEU A 132 10.78 20.89 9.09
N GLU A 133 11.66 19.93 8.87
CA GLU A 133 12.87 20.13 8.09
C GLU A 133 12.60 19.95 6.60
N PRO A 134 13.13 20.84 5.73
CA PRO A 134 12.98 20.71 4.29
C PRO A 134 13.71 19.45 3.78
N GLY A 135 13.14 18.85 2.74
CA GLY A 135 13.68 17.66 2.08
C GLY A 135 14.95 17.92 1.26
N PRO A 136 15.57 16.87 0.76
CA PRO A 136 16.79 16.97 -0.05
C PRO A 136 16.52 17.60 -1.41
N VAL A 137 17.56 18.29 -1.95
CA VAL A 137 17.61 18.84 -3.30
C VAL A 137 18.81 18.27 -4.06
N GLY A 138 18.78 18.35 -5.40
CA GLY A 138 19.84 17.82 -6.26
C GLY A 138 19.28 16.93 -7.35
N ILE A 139 20.15 16.15 -7.99
CA ILE A 139 19.76 15.16 -9.00
C ILE A 139 19.33 13.87 -8.29
N LEU A 140 18.16 13.36 -8.65
CA LEU A 140 17.64 12.10 -8.14
C LEU A 140 18.54 10.93 -8.53
N PRO A 141 19.14 10.22 -7.57
CA PRO A 141 19.99 9.06 -7.84
C PRO A 141 19.19 7.90 -8.43
N PRO A 142 19.86 6.87 -8.98
CA PRO A 142 19.21 5.63 -9.43
C PRO A 142 18.35 5.01 -8.32
N GLY A 143 17.15 4.54 -8.69
CA GLY A 143 16.20 3.91 -7.77
C GLY A 143 15.58 4.86 -6.73
N ARG A 144 15.59 6.18 -7.00
CA ARG A 144 14.95 7.18 -6.13
C ARG A 144 13.84 7.92 -6.85
N TYR A 145 12.78 8.17 -6.08
CA TYR A 145 11.56 8.83 -6.55
C TYR A 145 11.26 10.05 -5.68
N TYR A 146 10.92 11.15 -6.31
CA TYR A 146 10.33 12.30 -5.64
C TYR A 146 8.82 12.15 -5.69
N VAL A 147 8.20 12.05 -4.53
CA VAL A 147 6.75 11.91 -4.41
C VAL A 147 6.13 13.14 -3.76
N HIS A 148 4.95 13.52 -4.23
CA HIS A 148 4.22 14.65 -3.64
C HIS A 148 2.71 14.38 -3.62
N ALA A 149 1.99 15.26 -2.93
CA ALA A 149 0.54 15.38 -3.03
C ALA A 149 0.14 16.85 -3.04
N PRO A 150 -0.97 17.21 -3.72
CA PRO A 150 -1.40 18.60 -3.89
C PRO A 150 -1.71 19.33 -2.58
N HIS A 151 -2.16 18.56 -1.56
CA HIS A 151 -2.55 19.19 -0.29
C HIS A 151 -1.35 19.78 0.44
N PRO A 152 -1.45 21.03 0.95
CA PRO A 152 -0.32 21.74 1.57
C PRO A 152 0.17 21.09 2.88
N ASP A 153 -0.67 20.32 3.56
CA ASP A 153 -0.30 19.58 4.79
C ASP A 153 0.14 18.13 4.54
N SER A 154 0.34 17.78 3.26
CA SER A 154 0.81 16.43 2.93
C SER A 154 2.25 16.23 3.38
N LEU A 155 2.49 15.12 4.09
CA LEU A 155 3.84 14.65 4.36
C LEU A 155 4.34 13.88 3.14
N ASP A 156 5.34 14.44 2.45
CA ASP A 156 5.89 13.93 1.19
C ASP A 156 7.35 14.39 1.01
N SER A 157 7.93 14.23 -0.18
CA SER A 157 9.36 14.47 -0.43
C SER A 157 9.81 15.92 -0.24
N ARG A 158 8.90 16.87 -0.05
CA ARG A 158 9.23 18.23 0.38
C ARG A 158 9.87 18.29 1.76
N TYR A 159 9.72 17.23 2.57
CA TYR A 159 10.20 17.14 3.95
C TYR A 159 11.30 16.09 4.09
N ALA A 160 12.33 16.41 4.89
CA ALA A 160 13.44 15.51 5.17
C ALA A 160 12.98 14.17 5.76
N LEU A 161 11.90 14.17 6.52
CA LEU A 161 11.31 12.98 7.13
C LEU A 161 10.86 11.93 6.08
N THR A 162 10.37 12.37 4.94
CA THR A 162 10.05 11.48 3.81
C THR A 162 11.27 11.28 2.91
N GLY A 163 11.97 12.37 2.60
CA GLY A 163 13.07 12.36 1.67
C GLY A 163 12.67 11.85 0.27
N TRP A 164 13.62 11.28 -0.44
CA TRP A 164 13.38 10.59 -1.69
C TRP A 164 13.05 9.12 -1.42
N VAL A 165 11.90 8.66 -1.89
CA VAL A 165 11.45 7.28 -1.72
C VAL A 165 12.35 6.34 -2.51
N ALA A 166 12.85 5.31 -1.87
CA ALA A 166 13.66 4.29 -2.52
C ALA A 166 12.76 3.25 -3.22
N GLU A 167 13.27 2.65 -4.29
CA GLU A 167 12.55 1.64 -5.07
C GLU A 167 12.14 0.42 -4.23
N ASP A 168 12.97 0.01 -3.29
CA ASP A 168 12.70 -1.09 -2.36
C ASP A 168 11.57 -0.80 -1.35
N GLN A 169 11.21 0.48 -1.17
CA GLN A 169 10.05 0.88 -0.39
C GLN A 169 8.75 0.79 -1.22
N ILE A 170 8.83 0.78 -2.55
CA ILE A 170 7.66 0.76 -3.42
C ILE A 170 6.95 -0.58 -3.30
N ILE A 171 5.65 -0.53 -3.03
CA ILE A 171 4.75 -1.69 -3.06
C ILE A 171 4.28 -1.92 -4.49
N GLY A 172 3.98 -0.85 -5.21
CA GLY A 172 3.51 -0.90 -6.57
C GLY A 172 2.83 0.39 -7.03
N ARG A 173 2.36 0.38 -8.26
CA ARG A 173 1.54 1.45 -8.83
C ARG A 173 0.13 1.40 -8.24
N ALA A 174 -0.40 2.56 -7.89
CA ALA A 174 -1.75 2.70 -7.38
C ALA A 174 -2.69 3.29 -8.44
N TYR A 175 -3.90 2.77 -8.50
CA TYR A 175 -4.97 3.21 -9.41
C TYR A 175 -6.12 3.73 -8.55
N ALA A 176 -6.52 4.97 -8.76
CA ALA A 176 -7.65 5.56 -8.06
C ALA A 176 -8.95 4.87 -8.49
N LEU A 177 -9.76 4.48 -7.52
CA LEU A 177 -11.08 3.89 -7.75
C LEU A 177 -12.18 4.91 -7.51
N PHE A 178 -12.11 5.68 -6.41
CA PHE A 178 -12.98 6.84 -6.08
C PHE A 178 -12.44 7.64 -4.89
#